data_f87277be5ca3a2ff41b8238293faab20
#
_entry.id   f87277be5ca3a2ff41b8238293faab20
#
_cell.length_a   1.000
_cell.length_b   1.000
_cell.length_c   1.000
_cell.angle_alpha   90.00
_cell.angle_beta   90.00
_cell.angle_gamma   90.00
#
_symmetry.space_group_name_H-M   'P 1'
#
loop_
_entity.id
_entity.type
_entity.pdbx_description
1 polymer ?
#
loop_
_entity_poly.entity_id
_entity_poly.type
_entity_poly.pdbx_seq_one_letter_code
_entity_poly.pdbx_strand_id
1 'polypeptide(L)'
;MITTREDIRNIAIIAHVDHGKTTLVDQLLKQSGVFRANQEVAERVMDSNDIERERGITILSKNTAVHYGDVKINIIDTPGHADFGGEVERVLKMVNGVVLVVDAYEGAMPQTKFVLRKALELDLEVLCLINKCDRDEARPEEVVDEILELLLDLDANEHQLDCPFLFASARGGWARYNLNDTNMDMKPLFETIIKHIPAPTGDEDADPQVLISTIDYNEYVGRIGVGKVDNGIIKVNQEVALVNHHDPDKMKKVKIGKLYEYEGLNRIEVNEARIGSIVAISGIPDIHIGDTLTSVENPQAIPFQKISEPTISMNFMVNDSPLAGREGKFITSRHLRERLFRELNTDVSLRVEETESPDCFKVSGRGELHLSVLIENMRREGFEFAVSKAEVIYHYDERNQKQEPMELAFVDVPDEFSGAVIQKLTSRKGELQGMSPTHGGYTRLQFLIPSRGLIGYRGEFMTDTKGNGILNTEFEGYAPYKGDMFYRKTGSIIAFESGESITYGLFNAQERGTLFIGPGEKVYAGMVIGKNGKSEDVEINVCKTKKLTNTRSSSADEALRLVTPKVMSLEESLEFIDTDELLEVTPENLRIRKKILDPTLRKRSMIKSKQ
;
A
#
# COMPACT_ATOMS: atom_id res chain seq x y z
N MET A 1 36.36 4.58 19.66
CA MET A 1 36.10 3.41 20.56
C MET A 1 34.63 3.03 20.44
N ILE A 2 34.32 1.73 20.23
CA ILE A 2 32.89 1.32 20.08
C ILE A 2 32.17 1.58 21.40
N THR A 3 31.13 2.39 21.35
CA THR A 3 30.26 2.77 22.46
C THR A 3 28.91 2.09 22.27
N THR A 4 28.33 1.55 23.32
CA THR A 4 26.99 0.98 23.36
C THR A 4 26.04 1.92 24.11
N ARG A 5 24.92 2.27 23.50
CA ARG A 5 23.90 3.18 24.06
C ARG A 5 22.80 2.39 24.76
N GLU A 6 23.08 1.97 26.02
CA GLU A 6 22.15 1.17 26.83
C GLU A 6 20.82 1.89 27.14
N ASP A 7 20.81 3.21 27.03
CA ASP A 7 19.67 4.07 27.27
C ASP A 7 18.69 4.16 26.08
N ILE A 8 18.97 3.47 24.93
CA ILE A 8 18.13 3.47 23.74
C ILE A 8 17.85 2.05 23.24
N ARG A 9 16.63 1.81 22.73
CA ARG A 9 16.26 0.65 21.92
C ARG A 9 15.52 1.12 20.68
N ASN A 10 15.86 0.57 19.53
CA ASN A 10 15.20 0.88 18.25
C ASN A 10 14.49 -0.38 17.75
N ILE A 11 13.18 -0.34 17.66
CA ILE A 11 12.35 -1.47 17.23
C ILE A 11 11.42 -1.10 16.07
N ALA A 12 11.15 -2.07 15.21
CA ALA A 12 10.05 -1.98 14.26
C ALA A 12 8.93 -2.95 14.67
N ILE A 13 7.68 -2.57 14.44
CA ILE A 13 6.54 -3.46 14.68
C ILE A 13 6.04 -4.00 13.35
N ILE A 14 6.07 -5.32 13.22
CA ILE A 14 5.63 -6.09 12.06
C ILE A 14 4.33 -6.80 12.43
N ALA A 15 3.29 -6.64 11.62
CA ALA A 15 2.03 -7.35 11.81
C ALA A 15 1.28 -7.50 10.48
N HIS A 16 0.46 -8.53 10.38
CA HIS A 16 -0.57 -8.58 9.35
C HIS A 16 -1.65 -7.53 9.60
N VAL A 17 -2.41 -7.20 8.57
CA VAL A 17 -3.61 -6.33 8.68
C VAL A 17 -4.52 -6.90 9.76
N ASP A 18 -5.08 -6.04 10.59
CA ASP A 18 -6.00 -6.40 11.69
C ASP A 18 -5.41 -7.25 12.83
N HIS A 19 -4.13 -7.65 12.83
CA HIS A 19 -3.51 -8.34 13.97
C HIS A 19 -3.33 -7.46 15.23
N GLY A 20 -3.67 -6.17 15.13
CA GLY A 20 -3.72 -5.26 16.28
C GLY A 20 -2.46 -4.42 16.50
N LYS A 21 -1.65 -4.21 15.47
CA LYS A 21 -0.44 -3.39 15.48
C LYS A 21 -0.69 -1.98 16.06
N THR A 22 -1.61 -1.23 15.46
CA THR A 22 -1.94 0.13 15.89
C THR A 22 -2.46 0.17 17.34
N THR A 23 -3.31 -0.79 17.71
CA THR A 23 -3.83 -0.91 19.08
C THR A 23 -2.71 -1.18 20.08
N LEU A 24 -1.71 -1.98 19.70
CA LEU A 24 -0.53 -2.25 20.53
C LEU A 24 0.28 -0.97 20.76
N VAL A 25 0.58 -0.22 19.69
CA VAL A 25 1.32 1.05 19.80
C VAL A 25 0.58 2.05 20.67
N ASP A 26 -0.74 2.17 20.51
CA ASP A 26 -1.57 3.02 21.37
C ASP A 26 -1.45 2.64 22.85
N GLN A 27 -1.39 1.35 23.17
CA GLN A 27 -1.23 0.89 24.56
C GLN A 27 0.18 1.17 25.10
N LEU A 28 1.21 0.98 24.28
CA LEU A 28 2.58 1.33 24.68
C LEU A 28 2.70 2.83 24.98
N LEU A 29 2.12 3.68 24.13
CA LEU A 29 2.07 5.13 24.35
C LEU A 29 1.30 5.50 25.62
N LYS A 30 0.15 4.87 25.88
CA LYS A 30 -0.66 5.14 27.07
C LYS A 30 0.07 4.73 28.37
N GLN A 31 0.69 3.56 28.37
CA GLN A 31 1.31 3.00 29.57
C GLN A 31 2.72 3.52 29.84
N SER A 32 3.38 4.11 28.85
CA SER A 32 4.67 4.80 29.02
C SER A 32 4.55 6.20 29.67
N GLY A 33 3.33 6.68 29.93
CA GLY A 33 3.11 7.99 30.55
C GLY A 33 3.30 9.20 29.62
N VAL A 34 3.39 8.99 28.33
CA VAL A 34 3.48 10.06 27.29
C VAL A 34 2.22 10.95 27.31
N PHE A 35 1.06 10.37 27.62
CA PHE A 35 -0.19 11.11 27.76
C PHE A 35 -0.49 11.46 29.22
N ARG A 36 -1.02 12.66 29.46
CA ARG A 36 -1.50 13.04 30.79
C ARG A 36 -2.73 12.20 31.17
N ALA A 37 -2.87 11.86 32.45
CA ALA A 37 -3.92 10.97 32.98
C ALA A 37 -5.38 11.38 32.63
N ASN A 38 -5.62 12.62 32.25
CA ASN A 38 -6.95 13.17 31.88
C ASN A 38 -7.06 13.55 30.40
N GLN A 39 -6.11 13.12 29.54
CA GLN A 39 -6.17 13.43 28.12
C GLN A 39 -6.98 12.32 27.43
N GLU A 40 -8.15 12.65 26.88
CA GLU A 40 -8.86 11.77 25.97
C GLU A 40 -8.03 11.61 24.71
N VAL A 41 -7.49 10.42 24.51
CA VAL A 41 -6.73 10.06 23.32
C VAL A 41 -7.67 9.34 22.38
N ALA A 42 -7.79 9.86 21.16
CA ALA A 42 -8.55 9.17 20.12
C ALA A 42 -7.96 7.76 19.91
N GLU A 43 -8.80 6.77 19.67
CA GLU A 43 -8.33 5.45 19.26
C GLU A 43 -7.58 5.55 17.92
N ARG A 44 -6.53 4.72 17.72
CA ARG A 44 -5.68 4.70 16.53
C ARG A 44 -4.93 6.01 16.30
N VAL A 45 -4.24 6.48 17.31
CA VAL A 45 -3.48 7.76 17.28
C VAL A 45 -2.41 7.77 16.19
N MET A 46 -1.85 6.63 15.86
CA MET A 46 -0.84 6.50 14.79
C MET A 46 -1.45 6.56 13.39
N ASP A 47 -2.71 6.17 13.19
CA ASP A 47 -3.37 6.24 11.89
C ASP A 47 -3.86 7.66 11.63
N SER A 48 -2.96 8.53 11.16
CA SER A 48 -3.27 9.96 10.92
C SER A 48 -4.05 10.18 9.61
N ASN A 49 -4.04 9.19 8.69
CA ASN A 49 -4.75 9.24 7.43
C ASN A 49 -6.10 8.51 7.55
N ASP A 50 -7.19 9.16 7.11
CA ASP A 50 -8.52 8.55 7.13
C ASP A 50 -8.59 7.25 6.31
N ILE A 51 -7.80 7.15 5.23
CA ILE A 51 -7.72 5.93 4.41
C ILE A 51 -7.07 4.78 5.19
N GLU A 52 -6.02 5.05 5.99
CA GLU A 52 -5.41 4.04 6.87
C GLU A 52 -6.42 3.52 7.88
N ARG A 53 -7.22 4.42 8.50
CA ARG A 53 -8.26 4.04 9.47
C ARG A 53 -9.38 3.21 8.85
N GLU A 54 -9.84 3.59 7.66
CA GLU A 54 -10.94 2.90 6.96
C GLU A 54 -10.52 1.52 6.45
N ARG A 55 -9.29 1.41 5.94
CA ARG A 55 -8.76 0.17 5.36
C ARG A 55 -8.08 -0.74 6.38
N GLY A 56 -7.79 -0.22 7.58
CA GLY A 56 -7.05 -0.94 8.63
C GLY A 56 -5.58 -1.22 8.29
N ILE A 57 -5.00 -0.54 7.29
CA ILE A 57 -3.62 -0.74 6.83
C ILE A 57 -2.75 0.46 7.14
N THR A 58 -1.49 0.23 7.48
CA THR A 58 -0.47 1.28 7.52
C THR A 58 0.07 1.49 6.11
N ILE A 59 0.01 2.72 5.61
CA ILE A 59 0.49 3.12 4.28
C ILE A 59 1.89 3.72 4.40
N LEU A 60 2.08 4.64 5.36
CA LEU A 60 3.35 5.32 5.60
C LEU A 60 3.92 4.92 6.94
N SER A 61 5.22 4.66 6.98
CA SER A 61 5.94 4.41 8.22
C SER A 61 5.93 5.64 9.12
N LYS A 62 5.71 5.43 10.41
CA LYS A 62 5.66 6.49 11.41
C LYS A 62 6.62 6.18 12.55
N ASN A 63 7.28 7.23 13.03
CA ASN A 63 8.20 7.14 14.14
C ASN A 63 7.53 7.68 15.40
N THR A 64 7.68 6.95 16.49
CA THR A 64 7.29 7.38 17.81
C THR A 64 8.35 6.93 18.84
N ALA A 65 8.35 7.53 20.00
CA ALA A 65 9.25 7.12 21.08
C ALA A 65 8.49 7.07 22.41
N VAL A 66 8.79 6.06 23.19
CA VAL A 66 8.24 5.86 24.54
C VAL A 66 9.38 5.68 25.53
N HIS A 67 9.13 5.97 26.81
CA HIS A 67 10.10 5.74 27.88
C HIS A 67 9.63 4.64 28.82
N TYR A 68 10.54 3.75 29.18
CA TYR A 68 10.33 2.79 30.24
C TYR A 68 11.53 2.81 31.18
N GLY A 69 11.36 3.34 32.40
CA GLY A 69 12.47 3.69 33.29
C GLY A 69 13.38 4.74 32.64
N ASP A 70 14.67 4.45 32.60
CA ASP A 70 15.67 5.32 31.97
C ASP A 70 15.94 5.01 30.50
N VAL A 71 15.20 4.06 29.89
CA VAL A 71 15.41 3.63 28.52
C VAL A 71 14.37 4.26 27.59
N LYS A 72 14.86 4.91 26.53
CA LYS A 72 14.05 5.41 25.41
C LYS A 72 13.89 4.30 24.38
N ILE A 73 12.65 3.95 24.04
CA ILE A 73 12.33 2.97 23.02
C ILE A 73 11.75 3.70 21.83
N ASN A 74 12.50 3.77 20.74
CA ASN A 74 12.02 4.26 19.46
C ASN A 74 11.26 3.15 18.76
N ILE A 75 10.04 3.43 18.37
CA ILE A 75 9.13 2.50 17.71
C ILE A 75 8.86 3.02 16.32
N ILE A 76 9.16 2.20 15.31
CA ILE A 76 8.83 2.49 13.93
C ILE A 76 7.70 1.58 13.49
N ASP A 77 6.58 2.19 13.11
CA ASP A 77 5.45 1.49 12.53
C ASP A 77 5.71 1.18 11.05
N THR A 78 5.66 -0.09 10.65
CA THR A 78 5.98 -0.52 9.28
C THR A 78 4.72 -0.80 8.48
N PRO A 79 4.69 -0.43 7.18
CA PRO A 79 3.64 -0.91 6.28
C PRO A 79 3.65 -2.44 6.20
N GLY A 80 2.45 -3.04 6.20
CA GLY A 80 2.31 -4.50 6.13
C GLY A 80 2.15 -5.05 4.71
N HIS A 81 1.92 -4.19 3.70
CA HIS A 81 1.61 -4.62 2.34
C HIS A 81 2.86 -4.61 1.45
N ALA A 82 2.99 -5.64 0.58
CA ALA A 82 4.14 -5.80 -0.32
C ALA A 82 4.38 -4.62 -1.28
N ASP A 83 3.31 -3.90 -1.67
CA ASP A 83 3.40 -2.69 -2.52
C ASP A 83 4.27 -1.59 -1.88
N PHE A 84 4.44 -1.62 -0.55
CA PHE A 84 5.28 -0.70 0.22
C PHE A 84 6.61 -1.32 0.66
N GLY A 85 7.00 -2.47 0.08
CA GLY A 85 8.18 -3.25 0.47
C GLY A 85 9.49 -2.44 0.56
N GLY A 86 9.68 -1.47 -0.32
CA GLY A 86 10.87 -0.62 -0.26
C GLY A 86 10.91 0.35 0.93
N GLU A 87 9.76 0.70 1.50
CA GLU A 87 9.73 1.45 2.77
C GLU A 87 10.10 0.55 3.93
N VAL A 88 9.62 -0.69 3.91
CA VAL A 88 9.93 -1.69 4.93
C VAL A 88 11.43 -1.91 5.04
N GLU A 89 12.13 -2.17 3.93
CA GLU A 89 13.59 -2.40 3.92
C GLU A 89 14.38 -1.22 4.50
N ARG A 90 13.95 0.01 4.20
CA ARG A 90 14.60 1.22 4.69
C ARG A 90 14.40 1.43 6.19
N VAL A 91 13.18 1.17 6.66
CA VAL A 91 12.82 1.25 8.07
C VAL A 91 13.60 0.23 8.88
N LEU A 92 13.70 -1.01 8.39
CA LEU A 92 14.41 -2.07 9.08
C LEU A 92 15.91 -1.78 9.29
N LYS A 93 16.53 -0.95 8.45
CA LYS A 93 17.93 -0.49 8.67
C LYS A 93 18.08 0.49 9.83
N MET A 94 17.00 1.12 10.28
CA MET A 94 17.05 2.05 11.43
C MET A 94 16.90 1.36 12.78
N VAL A 95 16.52 0.08 12.80
CA VAL A 95 16.20 -0.64 14.04
C VAL A 95 17.21 -1.74 14.36
N ASN A 96 17.19 -2.20 15.59
CA ASN A 96 18.04 -3.27 16.10
C ASN A 96 17.26 -4.57 16.30
N GLY A 97 15.95 -4.53 16.24
CA GLY A 97 15.10 -5.70 16.32
C GLY A 97 13.66 -5.41 15.94
N VAL A 98 12.87 -6.45 15.83
CA VAL A 98 11.49 -6.40 15.38
C VAL A 98 10.57 -7.08 16.39
N VAL A 99 9.37 -6.50 16.57
CA VAL A 99 8.28 -7.12 17.31
C VAL A 99 7.28 -7.66 16.30
N LEU A 100 7.23 -8.97 16.16
CA LEU A 100 6.28 -9.67 15.30
C LEU A 100 4.97 -9.89 16.05
N VAL A 101 3.89 -9.21 15.62
CA VAL A 101 2.56 -9.32 16.22
C VAL A 101 1.70 -10.26 15.40
N VAL A 102 1.23 -11.34 16.02
CA VAL A 102 0.41 -12.38 15.37
C VAL A 102 -0.90 -12.54 16.13
N ASP A 103 -2.01 -12.63 15.41
CA ASP A 103 -3.33 -12.90 15.99
C ASP A 103 -3.40 -14.36 16.50
N ALA A 104 -3.81 -14.55 17.75
CA ALA A 104 -3.92 -15.87 18.39
C ALA A 104 -4.93 -16.82 17.73
N TYR A 105 -5.84 -16.31 16.89
CA TYR A 105 -6.81 -17.11 16.14
C TYR A 105 -6.37 -17.35 14.71
N GLU A 106 -5.98 -16.28 13.98
CA GLU A 106 -5.64 -16.37 12.56
C GLU A 106 -4.26 -17.03 12.32
N GLY A 107 -3.33 -16.87 13.26
CA GLY A 107 -1.98 -17.42 13.15
C GLY A 107 -1.04 -16.66 12.22
N ALA A 108 0.00 -17.32 11.75
CA ALA A 108 1.04 -16.73 10.91
C ALA A 108 0.55 -16.54 9.46
N MET A 109 0.33 -15.31 9.05
CA MET A 109 -0.21 -14.95 7.73
C MET A 109 0.90 -14.68 6.69
N PRO A 110 0.67 -15.01 5.39
CA PRO A 110 1.69 -14.92 4.34
C PRO A 110 2.29 -13.52 4.13
N GLN A 111 1.52 -12.44 4.34
CA GLN A 111 2.03 -11.07 4.18
C GLN A 111 3.15 -10.73 5.17
N THR A 112 3.10 -11.31 6.35
CA THR A 112 4.13 -11.15 7.39
C THR A 112 5.45 -11.78 6.95
N LYS A 113 5.39 -12.81 6.10
CA LYS A 113 6.54 -13.57 5.59
C LYS A 113 7.57 -12.68 4.89
N PHE A 114 7.11 -11.76 4.04
CA PHE A 114 8.01 -10.85 3.31
C PHE A 114 8.79 -9.94 4.28
N VAL A 115 8.10 -9.26 5.19
CA VAL A 115 8.73 -8.33 6.12
C VAL A 115 9.65 -9.05 7.09
N LEU A 116 9.22 -10.23 7.58
CA LEU A 116 10.01 -11.06 8.46
C LEU A 116 11.28 -11.59 7.78
N ARG A 117 11.19 -12.05 6.53
CA ARG A 117 12.37 -12.46 5.73
C ARG A 117 13.40 -11.33 5.66
N LYS A 118 12.96 -10.10 5.36
CA LYS A 118 13.86 -8.94 5.29
C LYS A 118 14.49 -8.60 6.64
N ALA A 119 13.77 -8.78 7.74
CA ALA A 119 14.32 -8.63 9.08
C ALA A 119 15.39 -9.68 9.39
N LEU A 120 15.14 -10.95 9.03
CA LEU A 120 16.11 -12.05 9.22
C LEU A 120 17.36 -11.89 8.33
N GLU A 121 17.20 -11.46 7.06
CA GLU A 121 18.31 -11.15 6.15
C GLU A 121 19.24 -10.03 6.69
N LEU A 122 18.67 -9.08 7.46
CA LEU A 122 19.40 -8.00 8.13
C LEU A 122 19.95 -8.40 9.51
N ASP A 123 19.82 -9.67 9.89
CA ASP A 123 20.26 -10.21 11.19
C ASP A 123 19.65 -9.46 12.39
N LEU A 124 18.38 -9.04 12.26
CA LEU A 124 17.65 -8.36 13.32
C LEU A 124 17.09 -9.37 14.33
N GLU A 125 17.13 -8.99 15.63
CA GLU A 125 16.50 -9.76 16.69
C GLU A 125 14.98 -9.75 16.55
N VAL A 126 14.36 -10.91 16.75
CA VAL A 126 12.91 -11.10 16.64
C VAL A 126 12.32 -11.34 18.04
N LEU A 127 11.24 -10.62 18.35
CA LEU A 127 10.41 -10.84 19.52
C LEU A 127 8.98 -11.13 19.01
N CYS A 128 8.41 -12.27 19.39
CA CYS A 128 7.09 -12.70 18.97
C CYS A 128 6.02 -12.34 20.01
N LEU A 129 4.99 -11.61 19.59
CA LEU A 129 3.85 -11.24 20.45
C LEU A 129 2.57 -11.84 19.88
N ILE A 130 2.03 -12.83 20.55
CA ILE A 130 0.76 -13.46 20.20
C ILE A 130 -0.36 -12.61 20.81
N ASN A 131 -1.07 -11.88 19.97
CA ASN A 131 -2.08 -10.90 20.36
C ASN A 131 -3.50 -11.48 20.28
N LYS A 132 -4.45 -10.81 20.94
CA LYS A 132 -5.86 -11.17 21.03
C LYS A 132 -6.11 -12.51 21.75
N CYS A 133 -5.26 -12.86 22.71
CA CYS A 133 -5.42 -14.03 23.57
C CYS A 133 -6.65 -13.95 24.50
N ASP A 134 -7.38 -12.84 24.49
CA ASP A 134 -8.65 -12.64 25.20
C ASP A 134 -9.88 -13.18 24.44
N ARG A 135 -9.71 -13.68 23.22
CA ARG A 135 -10.80 -14.28 22.43
C ARG A 135 -11.07 -15.73 22.85
N ASP A 136 -12.33 -16.13 22.88
CA ASP A 136 -12.74 -17.51 23.24
C ASP A 136 -12.20 -18.56 22.25
N GLU A 137 -11.95 -18.15 20.99
CA GLU A 137 -11.49 -19.02 19.90
C GLU A 137 -9.96 -18.98 19.72
N ALA A 138 -9.22 -18.29 20.63
CA ALA A 138 -7.78 -18.17 20.55
C ALA A 138 -7.09 -19.53 20.74
N ARG A 139 -6.06 -19.80 19.92
CA ARG A 139 -5.21 -21.01 19.96
C ARG A 139 -3.72 -20.65 20.06
N PRO A 140 -3.31 -19.89 21.09
CA PRO A 140 -2.00 -19.27 21.16
C PRO A 140 -0.83 -20.25 21.14
N GLU A 141 -0.97 -21.47 21.72
CA GLU A 141 0.09 -22.49 21.72
C GLU A 141 0.34 -23.04 20.30
N GLU A 142 -0.71 -23.30 19.52
CA GLU A 142 -0.59 -23.74 18.13
C GLU A 142 0.05 -22.64 17.26
N VAL A 143 -0.27 -21.36 17.53
CA VAL A 143 0.31 -20.22 16.81
C VAL A 143 1.81 -20.07 17.10
N VAL A 144 2.30 -20.44 18.29
CA VAL A 144 3.76 -20.52 18.56
C VAL A 144 4.42 -21.50 17.59
N ASP A 145 3.85 -22.70 17.44
CA ASP A 145 4.38 -23.73 16.54
C ASP A 145 4.37 -23.24 15.08
N GLU A 146 3.27 -22.58 14.63
CA GLU A 146 3.18 -22.00 13.28
C GLU A 146 4.25 -20.92 13.02
N ILE A 147 4.56 -20.09 14.02
CA ILE A 147 5.60 -19.06 13.91
C ILE A 147 6.99 -19.73 13.83
N LEU A 148 7.25 -20.74 14.63
CA LEU A 148 8.51 -21.48 14.56
C LEU A 148 8.69 -22.18 13.21
N GLU A 149 7.65 -22.80 12.67
CA GLU A 149 7.66 -23.36 11.31
C GLU A 149 7.94 -22.26 10.26
N LEU A 150 7.31 -21.10 10.40
CA LEU A 150 7.54 -19.97 9.51
C LEU A 150 9.00 -19.47 9.57
N LEU A 151 9.59 -19.36 10.75
CA LEU A 151 11.00 -18.97 10.92
C LEU A 151 11.94 -20.00 10.28
N LEU A 152 11.66 -21.29 10.45
CA LEU A 152 12.41 -22.38 9.78
C LEU A 152 12.29 -22.31 8.25
N ASP A 153 11.10 -22.07 7.72
CA ASP A 153 10.84 -21.88 6.29
C ASP A 153 11.58 -20.68 5.69
N LEU A 154 11.95 -19.71 6.53
CA LEU A 154 12.68 -18.50 6.16
C LEU A 154 14.19 -18.62 6.40
N ASP A 155 14.71 -19.81 6.66
CA ASP A 155 16.13 -20.08 6.94
C ASP A 155 16.67 -19.28 8.13
N ALA A 156 15.85 -19.03 9.18
CA ALA A 156 16.27 -18.37 10.40
C ALA A 156 17.41 -19.14 11.08
N ASN A 157 18.41 -18.42 11.58
CA ASN A 157 19.53 -19.01 12.30
C ASN A 157 19.12 -19.47 13.73
N GLU A 158 20.00 -20.24 14.41
CA GLU A 158 19.71 -20.78 15.75
C GLU A 158 19.34 -19.68 16.77
N HIS A 159 19.98 -18.51 16.68
CA HIS A 159 19.72 -17.39 17.57
C HIS A 159 18.34 -16.76 17.32
N GLN A 160 17.94 -16.65 16.04
CA GLN A 160 16.64 -16.12 15.65
C GLN A 160 15.50 -17.10 15.97
N LEU A 161 15.76 -18.41 16.00
CA LEU A 161 14.81 -19.42 16.43
C LEU A 161 14.60 -19.44 17.95
N ASP A 162 15.58 -19.01 18.74
CA ASP A 162 15.47 -18.85 20.21
C ASP A 162 14.80 -17.52 20.61
N CYS A 163 13.91 -17.01 19.77
CA CYS A 163 13.20 -15.75 20.03
C CYS A 163 12.18 -15.89 21.17
N PRO A 164 12.02 -14.85 22.00
CA PRO A 164 11.04 -14.88 23.09
C PRO A 164 9.61 -14.76 22.55
N PHE A 165 8.70 -15.53 23.16
CA PHE A 165 7.26 -15.44 22.91
C PHE A 165 6.55 -14.78 24.10
N LEU A 166 5.65 -13.85 23.80
CA LEU A 166 4.75 -13.23 24.76
C LEU A 166 3.31 -13.38 24.30
N PHE A 167 2.40 -13.50 25.27
CA PHE A 167 0.97 -13.55 25.04
C PHE A 167 0.34 -12.22 25.45
N ALA A 168 -0.55 -11.68 24.62
CA ALA A 168 -1.10 -10.35 24.86
C ALA A 168 -2.56 -10.20 24.45
N SER A 169 -3.20 -9.20 25.03
CA SER A 169 -4.37 -8.53 24.51
C SER A 169 -4.06 -7.05 24.42
N ALA A 170 -3.77 -6.56 23.23
CA ALA A 170 -3.57 -5.13 23.01
C ALA A 170 -4.81 -4.32 23.38
N ARG A 171 -6.01 -4.84 23.10
CA ARG A 171 -7.27 -4.21 23.51
C ARG A 171 -7.44 -4.20 25.03
N GLY A 172 -7.08 -5.30 25.71
CA GLY A 172 -7.11 -5.42 27.16
C GLY A 172 -5.97 -4.69 27.87
N GLY A 173 -4.94 -4.26 27.13
CA GLY A 173 -3.80 -3.49 27.65
C GLY A 173 -2.81 -4.31 28.46
N TRP A 174 -2.68 -5.62 28.22
CA TRP A 174 -1.79 -6.50 28.96
C TRP A 174 -0.92 -7.40 28.05
N ALA A 175 0.27 -7.75 28.58
CA ALA A 175 1.17 -8.76 28.03
C ALA A 175 1.64 -9.69 29.15
N ARG A 176 1.97 -10.96 28.81
CA ARG A 176 2.31 -12.04 29.78
C ARG A 176 3.36 -12.96 29.19
N TYR A 177 4.20 -13.52 30.08
CA TYR A 177 5.16 -14.56 29.71
C TYR A 177 4.47 -15.92 29.50
N ASN A 178 3.45 -16.20 30.33
CA ASN A 178 2.64 -17.41 30.26
C ASN A 178 1.15 -17.05 30.27
N LEU A 179 0.32 -17.86 29.65
CA LEU A 179 -1.14 -17.64 29.58
C LEU A 179 -1.81 -17.54 30.96
N ASN A 180 -1.25 -18.26 31.96
CA ASN A 180 -1.77 -18.30 33.32
C ASN A 180 -1.34 -17.12 34.20
N ASP A 181 -0.47 -16.24 33.71
CA ASP A 181 -0.02 -15.07 34.45
C ASP A 181 -1.20 -14.09 34.65
N THR A 182 -1.15 -13.31 35.72
CA THR A 182 -2.23 -12.38 36.08
C THR A 182 -1.92 -10.91 35.78
N ASN A 183 -0.82 -10.64 35.06
CA ASN A 183 -0.41 -9.29 34.68
C ASN A 183 -1.50 -8.60 33.86
N MET A 184 -1.77 -7.33 34.19
CA MET A 184 -2.80 -6.50 33.56
C MET A 184 -2.20 -5.25 32.92
N ASP A 185 -0.89 -5.28 32.63
CA ASP A 185 -0.15 -4.19 31.99
C ASP A 185 0.80 -4.71 30.90
N MET A 186 1.41 -3.80 30.15
CA MET A 186 2.40 -4.11 29.10
C MET A 186 3.85 -4.24 29.62
N LYS A 187 4.03 -4.23 30.93
CA LYS A 187 5.37 -4.31 31.55
C LYS A 187 6.20 -5.50 31.05
N PRO A 188 5.68 -6.75 30.93
CA PRO A 188 6.44 -7.86 30.38
C PRO A 188 6.99 -7.60 28.99
N LEU A 189 6.23 -6.89 28.12
CA LEU A 189 6.68 -6.53 26.78
C LEU A 189 7.82 -5.51 26.84
N PHE A 190 7.71 -4.45 27.63
CA PHE A 190 8.79 -3.47 27.79
C PHE A 190 10.08 -4.10 28.32
N GLU A 191 9.98 -4.94 29.33
CA GLU A 191 11.13 -5.64 29.92
C GLU A 191 11.80 -6.58 28.92
N THR A 192 11.00 -7.30 28.11
CA THR A 192 11.54 -8.20 27.08
C THR A 192 12.20 -7.42 25.95
N ILE A 193 11.63 -6.31 25.49
CA ILE A 193 12.28 -5.42 24.51
C ILE A 193 13.65 -4.98 25.02
N ILE A 194 13.75 -4.48 26.25
CA ILE A 194 15.01 -3.98 26.80
C ILE A 194 16.03 -5.10 26.96
N LYS A 195 15.60 -6.29 27.35
CA LYS A 195 16.47 -7.43 27.61
C LYS A 195 16.95 -8.12 26.33
N HIS A 196 16.07 -8.27 25.34
CA HIS A 196 16.31 -9.10 24.16
C HIS A 196 16.83 -8.28 22.96
N ILE A 197 16.27 -7.09 22.73
CA ILE A 197 16.71 -6.27 21.60
C ILE A 197 18.03 -5.56 21.98
N PRO A 198 19.09 -5.71 21.17
CA PRO A 198 20.38 -5.12 21.47
C PRO A 198 20.34 -3.58 21.42
N ALA A 199 21.12 -2.97 22.28
CA ALA A 199 21.34 -1.54 22.26
C ALA A 199 22.15 -1.12 21.02
N PRO A 200 21.90 0.05 20.41
CA PRO A 200 22.67 0.51 19.27
C PRO A 200 24.13 0.73 19.65
N THR A 201 25.03 0.34 18.75
CA THR A 201 26.47 0.46 18.89
C THR A 201 27.07 1.29 17.77
N GLY A 202 28.16 1.99 18.04
CA GLY A 202 28.89 2.77 17.05
C GLY A 202 30.13 3.43 17.66
N ASP A 203 30.82 4.27 16.93
CA ASP A 203 31.98 5.04 17.42
C ASP A 203 31.63 6.54 17.54
N GLU A 204 31.47 7.04 18.77
CA GLU A 204 31.14 8.45 19.04
C GLU A 204 32.26 9.42 18.62
N ASP A 205 33.51 8.96 18.63
CA ASP A 205 34.68 9.77 18.27
C ASP A 205 34.93 9.78 16.76
N ALA A 206 34.19 8.97 15.98
CA ALA A 206 34.29 8.91 14.54
C ALA A 206 33.58 10.10 13.85
N ASP A 207 33.81 10.24 12.56
CA ASP A 207 33.07 11.16 11.71
C ASP A 207 31.56 10.84 11.76
N PRO A 208 30.70 11.88 11.76
CA PRO A 208 29.26 11.66 11.79
C PRO A 208 28.78 10.90 10.55
N GLN A 209 27.92 9.95 10.74
CA GLN A 209 27.26 9.20 9.67
C GLN A 209 25.77 9.03 9.97
N VAL A 210 24.92 9.58 9.11
CA VAL A 210 23.46 9.46 9.20
C VAL A 210 22.92 9.06 7.83
N LEU A 211 22.39 7.85 7.71
CA LEU A 211 21.71 7.40 6.50
C LEU A 211 20.26 7.88 6.51
N ILE A 212 19.85 8.59 5.48
CA ILE A 212 18.46 9.03 5.32
C ILE A 212 17.62 7.89 4.77
N SER A 213 16.73 7.38 5.60
CA SER A 213 15.88 6.22 5.31
C SER A 213 14.47 6.60 4.87
N THR A 214 13.92 7.70 5.40
CA THR A 214 12.61 8.22 5.01
C THR A 214 12.64 9.73 4.83
N ILE A 215 11.69 10.27 4.05
CA ILE A 215 11.52 11.70 3.86
C ILE A 215 10.11 12.08 4.26
N ASP A 216 10.00 13.17 5.01
CA ASP A 216 8.77 13.86 5.28
C ASP A 216 8.79 15.25 4.65
N TYR A 217 7.66 15.90 4.57
CA TYR A 217 7.53 17.21 3.97
C TYR A 217 6.65 18.12 4.82
N ASN A 218 7.12 19.34 5.02
CA ASN A 218 6.34 20.37 5.68
C ASN A 218 6.39 21.65 4.83
N GLU A 219 5.25 22.28 4.61
CA GLU A 219 5.16 23.47 3.74
C GLU A 219 6.03 24.66 4.20
N TYR A 220 6.35 24.74 5.50
CA TYR A 220 7.14 25.82 6.07
C TYR A 220 8.65 25.57 6.06
N VAL A 221 9.06 24.33 6.24
CA VAL A 221 10.49 23.96 6.35
C VAL A 221 11.01 23.14 5.17
N GLY A 222 10.13 22.74 4.26
CA GLY A 222 10.45 21.93 3.10
C GLY A 222 10.64 20.45 3.45
N ARG A 223 11.56 19.77 2.74
CA ARG A 223 11.89 18.36 2.99
C ARG A 223 12.58 18.16 4.32
N ILE A 224 12.22 17.10 5.00
CA ILE A 224 12.78 16.66 6.28
C ILE A 224 13.27 15.23 6.08
N GLY A 225 14.60 15.04 6.12
CA GLY A 225 15.20 13.71 6.07
C GLY A 225 15.16 13.05 7.44
N VAL A 226 14.70 11.80 7.51
CA VAL A 226 14.68 11.01 8.76
C VAL A 226 15.66 9.85 8.62
N GLY A 227 16.50 9.67 9.63
CA GLY A 227 17.50 8.61 9.63
C GLY A 227 18.03 8.32 11.02
N LYS A 228 18.82 7.24 11.12
CA LYS A 228 19.52 6.86 12.35
C LYS A 228 20.96 7.40 12.32
N VAL A 229 21.45 7.88 13.44
CA VAL A 229 22.87 8.21 13.63
C VAL A 229 23.63 6.90 13.87
N ASP A 230 24.44 6.49 12.88
CA ASP A 230 25.21 5.25 12.98
C ASP A 230 26.57 5.46 13.66
N ASN A 231 27.24 6.59 13.39
CA ASN A 231 28.50 6.97 14.02
C ASN A 231 28.55 8.46 14.29
N GLY A 232 29.42 8.86 15.21
CA GLY A 232 29.75 10.24 15.56
C GLY A 232 28.60 10.99 16.27
N ILE A 233 28.72 12.29 16.24
CA ILE A 233 27.73 13.23 16.81
C ILE A 233 27.35 14.22 15.72
N ILE A 234 26.06 14.43 15.54
CA ILE A 234 25.53 15.41 14.60
C ILE A 234 24.93 16.61 15.34
N LYS A 235 25.18 17.84 14.86
CA LYS A 235 24.80 19.07 15.55
C LYS A 235 24.07 20.05 14.63
N VAL A 236 23.22 20.85 15.23
CA VAL A 236 22.57 21.99 14.55
C VAL A 236 23.66 22.98 14.08
N ASN A 237 23.48 23.55 12.89
CA ASN A 237 24.43 24.45 12.23
C ASN A 237 25.77 23.83 11.79
N GLN A 238 25.96 22.54 11.96
CA GLN A 238 27.14 21.81 11.45
C GLN A 238 27.16 21.79 9.93
N GLU A 239 28.34 22.00 9.33
CA GLU A 239 28.58 21.74 7.92
C GLU A 239 28.91 20.26 7.74
N VAL A 240 28.21 19.61 6.84
CA VAL A 240 28.35 18.18 6.52
C VAL A 240 28.37 17.96 5.03
N ALA A 241 28.93 16.84 4.61
CA ALA A 241 28.86 16.36 3.24
C ALA A 241 27.58 15.53 3.06
N LEU A 242 26.81 15.82 2.03
CA LEU A 242 25.73 15.00 1.51
C LEU A 242 26.29 14.14 0.38
N VAL A 243 26.34 12.83 0.57
CA VAL A 243 26.87 11.84 -0.37
C VAL A 243 25.90 10.70 -0.56
N ASN A 244 26.00 10.00 -1.70
CA ASN A 244 25.13 8.87 -1.99
C ASN A 244 25.97 7.68 -2.46
N HIS A 245 25.70 6.49 -1.93
CA HIS A 245 26.45 5.27 -2.27
C HIS A 245 26.40 4.92 -3.76
N HIS A 246 25.29 5.19 -4.44
CA HIS A 246 25.12 4.90 -5.87
C HIS A 246 25.63 6.01 -6.79
N ASP A 247 26.03 7.15 -6.24
CA ASP A 247 26.56 8.29 -6.99
C ASP A 247 27.73 8.93 -6.20
N PRO A 248 28.84 8.19 -6.02
CA PRO A 248 29.93 8.60 -5.13
C PRO A 248 30.67 9.86 -5.61
N ASP A 249 30.56 10.20 -6.91
CA ASP A 249 31.22 11.38 -7.48
C ASP A 249 30.48 12.70 -7.16
N LYS A 250 29.21 12.61 -6.69
CA LYS A 250 28.41 13.77 -6.32
C LYS A 250 28.46 14.02 -4.82
N MET A 251 29.39 14.85 -4.38
CA MET A 251 29.42 15.37 -3.02
C MET A 251 28.88 16.82 -2.99
N LYS A 252 27.95 17.09 -2.06
CA LYS A 252 27.43 18.42 -1.82
C LYS A 252 27.69 18.83 -0.36
N LYS A 253 28.31 20.01 -0.15
CA LYS A 253 28.41 20.57 1.20
C LYS A 253 27.09 21.22 1.57
N VAL A 254 26.54 20.84 2.72
CA VAL A 254 25.27 21.33 3.23
C VAL A 254 25.39 21.69 4.70
N LYS A 255 24.49 22.54 5.16
CA LYS A 255 24.42 22.93 6.57
C LYS A 255 23.12 22.41 7.18
N ILE A 256 23.21 21.81 8.34
CA ILE A 256 22.04 21.34 9.09
C ILE A 256 21.29 22.55 9.63
N GLY A 257 20.04 22.72 9.22
CA GLY A 257 19.20 23.83 9.67
C GLY A 257 18.67 23.57 11.08
N LYS A 258 17.85 22.52 11.21
CA LYS A 258 17.29 22.08 12.49
C LYS A 258 17.39 20.58 12.63
N LEU A 259 17.51 20.12 13.86
CA LEU A 259 17.60 18.72 14.25
C LEU A 259 16.48 18.42 15.24
N TYR A 260 15.79 17.31 15.02
CA TYR A 260 14.70 16.88 15.89
C TYR A 260 14.88 15.42 16.28
N GLU A 261 14.45 15.09 17.48
CA GLU A 261 14.20 13.71 17.94
C GLU A 261 12.71 13.51 18.21
N TYR A 262 12.29 12.25 18.30
CA TYR A 262 10.90 11.89 18.59
C TYR A 262 10.69 11.75 20.11
N GLU A 263 9.57 12.29 20.60
CA GLU A 263 9.10 12.15 21.96
C GLU A 263 7.58 11.95 21.92
N GLY A 264 7.14 10.74 22.23
CA GLY A 264 5.79 10.34 21.87
C GLY A 264 5.56 10.46 20.37
N LEU A 265 4.51 11.14 19.99
CA LEU A 265 4.17 11.43 18.59
C LEU A 265 4.77 12.74 18.07
N ASN A 266 5.41 13.52 18.93
CA ASN A 266 5.91 14.84 18.60
C ASN A 266 7.40 14.81 18.24
N ARG A 267 7.81 15.78 17.43
CA ARG A 267 9.21 16.09 17.18
C ARG A 267 9.64 17.21 18.10
N ILE A 268 10.68 16.97 18.89
CA ILE A 268 11.30 17.96 19.74
C ILE A 268 12.61 18.43 19.13
N GLU A 269 12.84 19.73 19.11
CA GLU A 269 14.09 20.30 18.60
C GLU A 269 15.22 20.05 19.59
N VAL A 270 16.34 19.48 19.07
CA VAL A 270 17.55 19.18 19.87
C VAL A 270 18.76 19.86 19.24
N ASN A 271 19.77 20.17 20.05
CA ASN A 271 21.00 20.81 19.59
C ASN A 271 22.00 19.82 18.99
N GLU A 272 22.03 18.60 19.50
CA GLU A 272 22.87 17.51 19.03
C GLU A 272 22.16 16.17 19.17
N ALA A 273 22.59 15.21 18.38
CA ALA A 273 22.16 13.81 18.48
C ALA A 273 23.36 12.87 18.31
N ARG A 274 23.29 11.71 18.96
CA ARG A 274 24.38 10.75 19.07
C ARG A 274 23.97 9.40 18.49
N ILE A 275 24.91 8.46 18.49
CA ILE A 275 24.72 7.08 18.03
C ILE A 275 23.37 6.50 18.48
N GLY A 276 22.68 5.83 17.60
CA GLY A 276 21.41 5.17 17.85
C GLY A 276 20.19 6.09 17.89
N SER A 277 20.37 7.42 17.98
CA SER A 277 19.25 8.35 17.89
C SER A 277 18.61 8.31 16.49
N ILE A 278 17.29 8.22 16.44
CA ILE A 278 16.51 8.44 15.21
C ILE A 278 16.17 9.92 15.13
N VAL A 279 16.68 10.57 14.10
CA VAL A 279 16.63 12.03 13.94
C VAL A 279 15.86 12.45 12.69
N ALA A 280 15.21 13.60 12.79
CA ALA A 280 14.62 14.28 11.67
C ALA A 280 15.39 15.59 11.41
N ILE A 281 15.85 15.80 10.18
CA ILE A 281 16.78 16.85 9.80
C ILE A 281 16.14 17.74 8.73
N SER A 282 16.11 19.04 8.97
CA SER A 282 15.59 20.03 8.02
C SER A 282 16.63 21.06 7.61
N GLY A 283 16.33 21.82 6.55
CA GLY A 283 17.23 22.85 6.03
C GLY A 283 18.09 22.39 4.86
N ILE A 284 17.88 21.19 4.35
CA ILE A 284 18.57 20.61 3.19
C ILE A 284 17.51 20.36 2.08
N PRO A 285 17.31 21.31 1.12
CA PRO A 285 16.21 21.21 0.15
C PRO A 285 16.27 19.97 -0.75
N ASP A 286 17.49 19.57 -1.12
CA ASP A 286 17.73 18.46 -2.07
C ASP A 286 18.11 17.16 -1.35
N ILE A 287 17.63 16.95 -0.15
CA ILE A 287 17.85 15.70 0.58
C ILE A 287 16.98 14.58 -0.02
N HIS A 288 17.59 13.41 -0.24
CA HIS A 288 16.90 12.25 -0.80
C HIS A 288 17.12 11.02 0.10
N ILE A 289 16.25 10.03 -0.08
CA ILE A 289 16.44 8.73 0.57
C ILE A 289 17.69 8.06 0.00
N GLY A 290 18.48 7.47 0.90
CA GLY A 290 19.77 6.85 0.59
C GLY A 290 20.95 7.82 0.63
N ASP A 291 20.70 9.12 0.82
CA ASP A 291 21.77 10.05 1.09
C ASP A 291 22.35 9.80 2.49
N THR A 292 23.66 9.94 2.61
CA THR A 292 24.38 9.90 3.87
C THR A 292 24.90 11.28 4.21
N LEU A 293 24.59 11.76 5.39
CA LEU A 293 25.21 12.94 5.97
C LEU A 293 26.48 12.50 6.70
N THR A 294 27.61 13.03 6.30
CA THR A 294 28.93 12.63 6.84
C THR A 294 29.89 13.82 6.93
N SER A 295 31.12 13.57 7.40
CA SER A 295 32.17 14.59 7.43
C SER A 295 32.52 15.12 6.05
N VAL A 296 32.83 16.42 5.96
CA VAL A 296 33.32 17.06 4.72
C VAL A 296 34.75 16.63 4.39
N GLU A 297 35.53 16.31 5.42
CA GLU A 297 36.96 15.96 5.28
C GLU A 297 37.17 14.53 4.80
N ASN A 298 36.31 13.61 5.25
CA ASN A 298 36.38 12.20 4.89
C ASN A 298 34.96 11.66 4.57
N PRO A 299 34.39 12.01 3.41
CA PRO A 299 33.03 11.64 3.08
C PRO A 299 32.91 10.14 2.80
N GLN A 300 32.11 9.44 3.62
CA GLN A 300 31.82 8.01 3.48
C GLN A 300 30.33 7.77 3.41
N ALA A 301 29.85 7.27 2.27
CA ALA A 301 28.46 6.90 2.09
C ALA A 301 28.16 5.52 2.70
N ILE A 302 27.07 5.40 3.42
CA ILE A 302 26.57 4.12 3.92
C ILE A 302 25.92 3.35 2.77
N PRO A 303 26.26 2.07 2.56
CA PRO A 303 25.62 1.25 1.54
C PRO A 303 24.11 1.09 1.79
N PHE A 304 23.31 1.31 0.75
CA PHE A 304 21.88 1.04 0.83
C PHE A 304 21.38 0.39 -0.47
N GLN A 305 20.25 -0.32 -0.38
CA GLN A 305 19.62 -0.89 -1.57
C GLN A 305 18.92 0.21 -2.37
N LYS A 306 19.12 0.19 -3.68
CA LYS A 306 18.45 1.12 -4.59
C LYS A 306 16.93 0.89 -4.50
N ILE A 307 16.19 1.99 -4.44
CA ILE A 307 14.73 1.94 -4.45
C ILE A 307 14.28 1.21 -5.71
N SER A 308 13.44 0.19 -5.56
CA SER A 308 12.90 -0.56 -6.70
C SER A 308 12.14 0.39 -7.63
N GLU A 309 12.34 0.22 -8.92
CA GLU A 309 11.66 1.04 -9.92
C GLU A 309 10.15 0.72 -9.95
N PRO A 310 9.31 1.69 -10.35
CA PRO A 310 7.89 1.43 -10.55
C PRO A 310 7.65 0.32 -11.57
N THR A 311 6.66 -0.54 -11.31
CA THR A 311 6.30 -1.67 -12.18
C THR A 311 5.06 -1.42 -13.03
N ILE A 312 4.20 -0.49 -12.61
CA ILE A 312 2.98 -0.13 -13.32
C ILE A 312 2.87 1.37 -13.53
N SER A 313 2.13 1.77 -14.55
CA SER A 313 1.85 3.17 -14.85
C SER A 313 0.39 3.38 -15.25
N MET A 314 -0.13 4.57 -14.97
CA MET A 314 -1.44 5.06 -15.38
C MET A 314 -1.33 6.48 -15.90
N ASN A 315 -2.22 6.86 -16.81
CA ASN A 315 -2.37 8.25 -17.21
C ASN A 315 -3.41 8.94 -16.32
N PHE A 316 -3.02 10.07 -15.73
CA PHE A 316 -3.88 10.99 -15.02
C PHE A 316 -4.14 12.18 -15.92
N MET A 317 -5.39 12.50 -16.19
CA MET A 317 -5.75 13.55 -17.13
C MET A 317 -6.88 14.41 -16.62
N VAL A 318 -6.97 15.61 -17.17
CA VAL A 318 -8.12 16.48 -16.92
C VAL A 318 -9.39 15.78 -17.34
N ASN A 319 -10.45 15.88 -16.52
CA ASN A 319 -11.76 15.36 -16.89
C ASN A 319 -12.38 16.26 -17.97
N ASP A 320 -12.62 15.72 -19.15
CA ASP A 320 -13.24 16.37 -20.29
C ASP A 320 -14.63 15.82 -20.62
N SER A 321 -15.26 15.13 -19.67
CA SER A 321 -16.60 14.57 -19.82
C SER A 321 -17.69 15.66 -19.89
N PRO A 322 -18.88 15.35 -20.42
CA PRO A 322 -20.02 16.30 -20.41
C PRO A 322 -20.50 16.73 -19.01
N LEU A 323 -20.08 16.00 -17.95
CA LEU A 323 -20.37 16.34 -16.55
C LEU A 323 -19.21 17.00 -15.84
N ALA A 324 -18.08 17.25 -16.53
CA ALA A 324 -16.88 17.82 -15.95
C ALA A 324 -17.13 19.19 -15.27
N GLY A 325 -16.40 19.42 -14.16
CA GLY A 325 -16.43 20.69 -13.42
C GLY A 325 -17.69 20.93 -12.58
N ARG A 326 -18.50 19.93 -12.35
CA ARG A 326 -19.72 20.04 -11.54
C ARG A 326 -19.55 19.67 -10.08
N GLU A 327 -18.60 18.81 -9.78
CA GLU A 327 -18.43 18.20 -8.47
C GLU A 327 -17.07 18.52 -7.84
N GLY A 328 -16.03 18.73 -8.66
CA GLY A 328 -14.66 19.01 -8.19
C GLY A 328 -14.38 20.49 -7.97
N LYS A 329 -13.52 20.80 -7.00
CA LYS A 329 -12.95 22.13 -6.77
C LYS A 329 -11.73 22.39 -7.65
N PHE A 330 -10.90 21.36 -7.84
CA PHE A 330 -9.63 21.40 -8.57
C PHE A 330 -9.77 20.60 -9.87
N ILE A 331 -10.00 21.29 -10.98
CA ILE A 331 -10.41 20.71 -12.26
C ILE A 331 -9.43 20.99 -13.42
N THR A 332 -8.37 21.79 -13.19
CA THR A 332 -7.46 22.22 -14.25
C THR A 332 -6.18 21.41 -14.29
N SER A 333 -5.52 21.36 -15.45
CA SER A 333 -4.22 20.68 -15.60
C SER A 333 -3.15 21.28 -14.67
N ARG A 334 -3.21 22.58 -14.41
CA ARG A 334 -2.31 23.21 -13.44
C ARG A 334 -2.49 22.65 -12.03
N HIS A 335 -3.72 22.55 -11.54
CA HIS A 335 -4.00 21.98 -10.22
C HIS A 335 -3.56 20.51 -10.14
N LEU A 336 -3.86 19.73 -11.19
CA LEU A 336 -3.47 18.33 -11.28
C LEU A 336 -1.95 18.17 -11.26
N ARG A 337 -1.23 18.98 -12.06
CA ARG A 337 0.23 19.02 -12.10
C ARG A 337 0.83 19.34 -10.73
N GLU A 338 0.41 20.46 -10.14
CA GLU A 338 0.93 20.91 -8.84
C GLU A 338 0.72 19.84 -7.76
N ARG A 339 -0.42 19.17 -7.76
CA ARG A 339 -0.72 18.11 -6.79
C ARG A 339 0.12 16.85 -7.01
N LEU A 340 0.25 16.37 -8.24
CA LEU A 340 1.03 15.18 -8.57
C LEU A 340 2.52 15.39 -8.29
N PHE A 341 3.08 16.54 -8.66
CA PHE A 341 4.49 16.86 -8.39
C PHE A 341 4.76 17.12 -6.90
N ARG A 342 3.77 17.61 -6.14
CA ARG A 342 3.87 17.73 -4.68
C ARG A 342 4.02 16.37 -4.02
N GLU A 343 3.34 15.32 -4.51
CA GLU A 343 3.45 13.96 -3.98
C GLU A 343 4.88 13.42 -4.03
N LEU A 344 5.65 13.77 -5.06
CA LEU A 344 7.06 13.37 -5.20
C LEU A 344 7.96 13.89 -4.06
N ASN A 345 7.48 14.83 -3.24
CA ASN A 345 8.26 15.29 -2.09
C ASN A 345 8.23 14.28 -0.94
N THR A 346 7.20 13.46 -0.84
CA THR A 346 7.00 12.48 0.22
C THR A 346 7.11 11.06 -0.29
N ASP A 347 6.57 10.78 -1.46
CA ASP A 347 6.58 9.44 -2.07
C ASP A 347 7.68 9.32 -3.12
N VAL A 348 8.80 8.71 -2.74
CA VAL A 348 9.97 8.50 -3.61
C VAL A 348 9.82 7.31 -4.55
N SER A 349 8.83 6.44 -4.33
CA SER A 349 8.53 5.31 -5.20
C SER A 349 7.58 5.65 -6.34
N LEU A 350 7.04 6.86 -6.31
CA LEU A 350 6.20 7.41 -7.37
C LEU A 350 7.07 8.14 -8.42
N ARG A 351 6.71 8.00 -9.69
CA ARG A 351 7.28 8.80 -10.77
C ARG A 351 6.15 9.50 -11.52
N VAL A 352 6.32 10.79 -11.77
CA VAL A 352 5.37 11.60 -12.54
C VAL A 352 6.09 12.18 -13.73
N GLU A 353 5.59 11.93 -14.92
CA GLU A 353 6.14 12.39 -16.19
C GLU A 353 5.09 13.20 -16.96
N GLU A 354 5.49 14.32 -17.53
CA GLU A 354 4.65 15.07 -18.46
C GLU A 354 4.58 14.31 -19.78
N THR A 355 3.40 14.28 -20.41
CA THR A 355 3.21 13.66 -21.71
C THR A 355 3.20 14.73 -22.82
N GLU A 356 3.06 14.31 -24.08
CA GLU A 356 2.89 15.25 -25.20
C GLU A 356 1.64 16.14 -25.04
N SER A 357 0.63 15.66 -24.30
CA SER A 357 -0.56 16.45 -23.96
C SER A 357 -0.36 17.20 -22.65
N PRO A 358 -0.55 18.53 -22.61
CA PRO A 358 -0.39 19.31 -21.37
C PRO A 358 -1.45 18.98 -20.31
N ASP A 359 -2.52 18.29 -20.68
CA ASP A 359 -3.63 17.90 -19.82
C ASP A 359 -3.53 16.44 -19.32
N CYS A 360 -2.40 15.75 -19.61
CA CYS A 360 -2.19 14.36 -19.28
C CYS A 360 -0.79 14.15 -18.66
N PHE A 361 -0.76 13.42 -17.55
CA PHE A 361 0.46 13.07 -16.81
C PHE A 361 0.55 11.55 -16.69
N LYS A 362 1.71 10.99 -16.99
CA LYS A 362 1.99 9.58 -16.73
C LYS A 362 2.49 9.42 -15.31
N VAL A 363 1.75 8.68 -14.51
CA VAL A 363 2.07 8.40 -13.11
C VAL A 363 2.41 6.92 -12.99
N SER A 364 3.60 6.63 -12.47
CA SER A 364 4.12 5.27 -12.31
C SER A 364 4.32 4.96 -10.83
N GLY A 365 3.90 3.78 -10.40
CA GLY A 365 3.98 3.30 -9.03
C GLY A 365 4.32 1.81 -8.96
N ARG A 366 4.45 1.29 -7.74
CA ARG A 366 4.84 -0.11 -7.51
C ARG A 366 3.72 -1.11 -7.71
N GLY A 367 2.47 -0.70 -7.45
CA GLY A 367 1.31 -1.60 -7.53
C GLY A 367 0.00 -0.84 -7.68
N GLU A 368 -1.09 -1.56 -7.95
CA GLU A 368 -2.43 -0.98 -8.11
C GLU A 368 -2.92 -0.31 -6.83
N LEU A 369 -2.65 -0.91 -5.66
CA LEU A 369 -3.03 -0.34 -4.37
C LEU A 369 -2.35 1.01 -4.14
N HIS A 370 -1.07 1.13 -4.47
CA HIS A 370 -0.32 2.37 -4.34
C HIS A 370 -0.98 3.51 -5.15
N LEU A 371 -1.28 3.26 -6.43
CA LEU A 371 -1.93 4.26 -7.28
C LEU A 371 -3.39 4.52 -6.86
N SER A 372 -4.13 3.51 -6.38
CA SER A 372 -5.51 3.69 -5.89
C SER A 372 -5.58 4.56 -4.64
N VAL A 373 -4.59 4.46 -3.75
CA VAL A 373 -4.46 5.33 -2.57
C VAL A 373 -4.24 6.78 -2.99
N LEU A 374 -3.36 7.03 -3.95
CA LEU A 374 -3.14 8.37 -4.49
C LEU A 374 -4.43 8.96 -5.09
N ILE A 375 -5.15 8.18 -5.90
CA ILE A 375 -6.42 8.58 -6.51
C ILE A 375 -7.45 8.94 -5.43
N GLU A 376 -7.58 8.11 -4.40
CA GLU A 376 -8.55 8.33 -3.33
C GLU A 376 -8.18 9.55 -2.47
N ASN A 377 -6.89 9.77 -2.17
CA ASN A 377 -6.43 10.99 -1.49
C ASN A 377 -6.81 12.24 -2.28
N MET A 378 -6.50 12.27 -3.57
CA MET A 378 -6.83 13.40 -4.43
C MET A 378 -8.34 13.62 -4.54
N ARG A 379 -9.13 12.54 -4.63
CA ARG A 379 -10.58 12.60 -4.63
C ARG A 379 -11.12 13.28 -3.37
N ARG A 380 -10.64 12.91 -2.19
CA ARG A 380 -11.04 13.49 -0.88
C ARG A 380 -10.58 14.94 -0.72
N GLU A 381 -9.45 15.32 -1.32
CA GLU A 381 -8.99 16.70 -1.37
C GLU A 381 -9.87 17.61 -2.27
N GLY A 382 -10.78 17.01 -3.06
CA GLY A 382 -11.71 17.74 -3.92
C GLY A 382 -11.25 17.87 -5.37
N PHE A 383 -10.31 17.05 -5.82
CA PHE A 383 -9.89 16.99 -7.23
C PHE A 383 -10.90 16.23 -8.07
N GLU A 384 -11.05 16.69 -9.30
CA GLU A 384 -11.78 16.01 -10.37
C GLU A 384 -10.85 15.78 -11.54
N PHE A 385 -10.72 14.53 -11.97
CA PHE A 385 -9.81 14.10 -13.04
C PHE A 385 -10.26 12.76 -13.63
N ALA A 386 -9.60 12.31 -14.69
CA ALA A 386 -9.82 10.99 -15.25
C ALA A 386 -8.53 10.18 -15.22
N VAL A 387 -8.66 8.86 -15.10
CA VAL A 387 -7.51 7.93 -15.16
C VAL A 387 -7.72 6.85 -16.20
N SER A 388 -6.61 6.41 -16.81
CA SER A 388 -6.60 5.27 -17.72
C SER A 388 -6.45 3.95 -16.99
N LYS A 389 -6.62 2.84 -17.69
CA LYS A 389 -6.23 1.51 -17.21
C LYS A 389 -4.76 1.50 -16.82
N ALA A 390 -4.44 0.77 -15.76
CA ALA A 390 -3.07 0.48 -15.37
C ALA A 390 -2.38 -0.41 -16.43
N GLU A 391 -1.16 -0.06 -16.78
CA GLU A 391 -0.32 -0.81 -17.70
C GLU A 391 1.03 -1.11 -17.03
N VAL A 392 1.56 -2.31 -17.26
CA VAL A 392 2.89 -2.65 -16.75
C VAL A 392 3.98 -1.92 -17.54
N ILE A 393 5.06 -1.59 -16.85
CA ILE A 393 6.22 -0.95 -17.46
C ILE A 393 7.13 -2.06 -18.00
N TYR A 394 7.36 -2.03 -19.32
CA TYR A 394 8.24 -2.98 -19.97
C TYR A 394 9.67 -2.46 -19.98
N HIS A 395 10.63 -3.35 -19.78
CA HIS A 395 12.05 -3.07 -20.00
C HIS A 395 12.53 -3.75 -21.31
N TYR A 396 13.70 -3.37 -21.77
CA TYR A 396 14.34 -4.00 -22.92
C TYR A 396 15.75 -4.39 -22.50
N ASP A 397 16.12 -5.65 -22.73
CA ASP A 397 17.45 -6.15 -22.43
C ASP A 397 18.52 -5.62 -23.42
N GLU A 398 19.79 -6.00 -23.21
CA GLU A 398 20.91 -5.61 -24.08
C GLU A 398 20.72 -6.05 -25.54
N ARG A 399 19.87 -7.05 -25.80
CA ARG A 399 19.52 -7.56 -27.13
C ARG A 399 18.25 -6.93 -27.69
N ASN A 400 17.74 -5.87 -27.03
CA ASN A 400 16.48 -5.20 -27.36
C ASN A 400 15.26 -6.15 -27.34
N GLN A 401 15.30 -7.19 -26.49
CA GLN A 401 14.16 -8.07 -26.27
C GLN A 401 13.30 -7.50 -25.15
N LYS A 402 11.99 -7.49 -25.39
CA LYS A 402 11.00 -6.97 -24.46
C LYS A 402 10.94 -7.85 -23.21
N GLN A 403 11.12 -7.23 -22.04
CA GLN A 403 11.04 -7.84 -20.71
C GLN A 403 9.80 -7.31 -19.99
N GLU A 404 9.14 -8.15 -19.19
CA GLU A 404 8.01 -7.77 -18.36
C GLU A 404 8.25 -8.08 -16.89
N PRO A 405 7.67 -7.27 -15.97
CA PRO A 405 7.80 -7.52 -14.54
C PRO A 405 7.07 -8.82 -14.15
N MET A 406 7.73 -9.61 -13.32
CA MET A 406 7.23 -10.88 -12.79
C MET A 406 6.99 -10.77 -11.29
N GLU A 407 5.95 -11.44 -10.82
CA GLU A 407 5.63 -11.55 -9.40
C GLU A 407 5.56 -13.01 -8.98
N LEU A 408 6.04 -13.26 -7.78
CA LEU A 408 5.84 -14.52 -7.08
C LEU A 408 4.54 -14.40 -6.29
N ALA A 409 3.50 -15.12 -6.71
CA ALA A 409 2.19 -15.10 -6.08
C ALA A 409 2.04 -16.29 -5.14
N PHE A 410 1.74 -15.99 -3.87
CA PHE A 410 1.37 -16.97 -2.84
C PHE A 410 -0.13 -16.95 -2.67
N VAL A 411 -0.77 -18.10 -2.88
CA VAL A 411 -2.23 -18.19 -2.89
C VAL A 411 -2.67 -19.28 -1.93
N ASP A 412 -3.31 -18.89 -0.84
CA ASP A 412 -3.90 -19.83 0.11
C ASP A 412 -5.40 -19.95 -0.16
N VAL A 413 -5.86 -21.14 -0.48
CA VAL A 413 -7.26 -21.40 -0.85
C VAL A 413 -7.76 -22.70 -0.23
N PRO A 414 -9.04 -22.79 0.13
CA PRO A 414 -9.65 -24.09 0.45
C PRO A 414 -9.45 -25.09 -0.67
N ASP A 415 -9.18 -26.34 -0.33
CA ASP A 415 -8.84 -27.40 -1.30
C ASP A 415 -9.82 -27.50 -2.46
N GLU A 416 -11.11 -27.28 -2.20
CA GLU A 416 -12.18 -27.31 -3.22
C GLU A 416 -12.03 -26.27 -4.33
N PHE A 417 -11.35 -25.12 -4.07
CA PHE A 417 -11.15 -24.04 -5.04
C PHE A 417 -9.79 -24.06 -5.72
N SER A 418 -8.84 -24.88 -5.24
CA SER A 418 -7.46 -24.91 -5.75
C SER A 418 -7.37 -25.14 -7.25
N GLY A 419 -8.16 -26.08 -7.79
CA GLY A 419 -8.21 -26.39 -9.22
C GLY A 419 -8.68 -25.21 -10.08
N ALA A 420 -9.70 -24.46 -9.65
CA ALA A 420 -10.20 -23.28 -10.37
C ALA A 420 -9.16 -22.17 -10.41
N VAL A 421 -8.48 -21.93 -9.29
CA VAL A 421 -7.43 -20.92 -9.16
C VAL A 421 -6.21 -21.29 -10.03
N ILE A 422 -5.76 -22.54 -10.00
CA ILE A 422 -4.67 -23.02 -10.85
C ILE A 422 -4.99 -22.79 -12.33
N GLN A 423 -6.20 -23.18 -12.77
CA GLN A 423 -6.63 -22.99 -14.15
C GLN A 423 -6.61 -21.52 -14.55
N LYS A 424 -7.11 -20.62 -13.69
CA LYS A 424 -7.16 -19.18 -13.98
C LYS A 424 -5.78 -18.54 -14.03
N LEU A 425 -4.93 -18.77 -13.03
CA LEU A 425 -3.57 -18.22 -13.01
C LEU A 425 -2.73 -18.72 -14.17
N THR A 426 -2.85 -20.02 -14.53
CA THR A 426 -2.18 -20.58 -15.72
C THR A 426 -2.68 -19.92 -17.01
N SER A 427 -3.98 -19.65 -17.14
CA SER A 427 -4.53 -18.93 -18.30
C SER A 427 -4.00 -17.50 -18.42
N ARG A 428 -3.58 -16.91 -17.31
CA ARG A 428 -2.95 -15.60 -17.16
C ARG A 428 -1.41 -15.66 -17.22
N LYS A 429 -0.86 -16.73 -17.83
CA LYS A 429 0.58 -16.96 -18.03
C LYS A 429 1.37 -17.20 -16.73
N GLY A 430 0.70 -17.54 -15.63
CA GLY A 430 1.34 -17.98 -14.40
C GLY A 430 1.88 -19.40 -14.52
N GLU A 431 3.04 -19.65 -13.95
CA GLU A 431 3.72 -20.94 -13.85
C GLU A 431 3.68 -21.39 -12.40
N LEU A 432 3.06 -22.56 -12.15
CA LEU A 432 3.01 -23.14 -10.81
C LEU A 432 4.42 -23.60 -10.40
N GLN A 433 4.95 -23.02 -9.35
CA GLN A 433 6.26 -23.34 -8.79
C GLN A 433 6.17 -24.34 -7.64
N GLY A 434 5.12 -24.30 -6.86
CA GLY A 434 4.92 -25.15 -5.71
C GLY A 434 3.45 -25.30 -5.31
N MET A 435 3.15 -26.39 -4.64
CA MET A 435 1.85 -26.67 -4.05
C MET A 435 2.06 -27.49 -2.78
N SER A 436 1.56 -27.00 -1.66
CA SER A 436 1.65 -27.66 -0.35
C SER A 436 0.33 -27.57 0.41
N PRO A 437 -0.11 -28.65 1.07
CA PRO A 437 -1.25 -28.56 1.97
C PRO A 437 -0.89 -27.71 3.19
N THR A 438 -1.84 -26.93 3.67
CA THR A 438 -1.74 -26.16 4.92
C THR A 438 -2.81 -26.64 5.91
N HIS A 439 -2.73 -26.16 7.17
CA HIS A 439 -3.68 -26.56 8.19
C HIS A 439 -5.12 -26.13 7.84
N GLY A 440 -6.11 -26.89 8.31
CA GLY A 440 -7.53 -26.55 8.16
C GLY A 440 -8.16 -26.81 6.78
N GLY A 441 -7.56 -27.67 5.92
CA GLY A 441 -8.13 -28.00 4.60
C GLY A 441 -7.89 -26.90 3.56
N TYR A 442 -6.78 -26.18 3.68
CA TYR A 442 -6.29 -25.22 2.71
C TYR A 442 -5.08 -25.76 1.95
N THR A 443 -4.98 -25.35 0.70
CA THR A 443 -3.79 -25.57 -0.14
C THR A 443 -3.10 -24.26 -0.41
N ARG A 444 -1.79 -24.20 -0.18
CA ARG A 444 -0.92 -23.10 -0.60
C ARG A 444 -0.37 -23.39 -1.98
N LEU A 445 -0.60 -22.45 -2.90
CA LEU A 445 -0.08 -22.46 -4.25
C LEU A 445 0.96 -21.35 -4.40
N GLN A 446 2.05 -21.63 -5.08
CA GLN A 446 3.08 -20.66 -5.42
C GLN A 446 3.19 -20.55 -6.93
N PHE A 447 3.01 -19.34 -7.48
CA PHE A 447 3.05 -19.05 -8.90
C PHE A 447 4.06 -17.98 -9.24
N LEU A 448 4.84 -18.21 -10.29
CA LEU A 448 5.59 -17.14 -10.96
C LEU A 448 4.74 -16.61 -12.13
N ILE A 449 4.26 -15.37 -12.01
CA ILE A 449 3.26 -14.80 -12.93
C ILE A 449 3.67 -13.40 -13.38
N PRO A 450 3.45 -13.01 -14.67
CA PRO A 450 3.62 -11.63 -15.07
C PRO A 450 2.70 -10.69 -14.26
N SER A 451 3.22 -9.55 -13.79
CA SER A 451 2.42 -8.58 -13.01
C SER A 451 1.13 -8.18 -13.73
N ARG A 452 1.17 -8.04 -15.07
CA ARG A 452 -0.04 -7.79 -15.86
C ARG A 452 -1.08 -8.92 -15.75
N GLY A 453 -0.69 -10.16 -15.45
CA GLY A 453 -1.60 -11.29 -15.23
C GLY A 453 -2.40 -11.18 -13.95
N LEU A 454 -1.94 -10.38 -12.99
CA LEU A 454 -2.62 -10.13 -11.72
C LEU A 454 -3.56 -8.92 -11.78
N ILE A 455 -3.35 -8.01 -12.74
CA ILE A 455 -4.24 -6.87 -12.95
C ILE A 455 -5.67 -7.36 -13.17
N GLY A 456 -6.60 -6.88 -12.34
CA GLY A 456 -8.01 -7.27 -12.39
C GLY A 456 -8.31 -8.72 -11.98
N TYR A 457 -7.36 -9.45 -11.38
CA TYR A 457 -7.60 -10.82 -10.92
C TYR A 457 -8.16 -10.89 -9.51
N ARG A 458 -7.90 -9.90 -8.66
CA ARG A 458 -8.26 -9.93 -7.23
C ARG A 458 -9.78 -10.05 -7.02
N GLY A 459 -10.58 -9.31 -7.78
CA GLY A 459 -12.04 -9.38 -7.74
C GLY A 459 -12.58 -10.74 -8.22
N GLU A 460 -11.99 -11.30 -9.29
CA GLU A 460 -12.34 -12.65 -9.75
C GLU A 460 -11.96 -13.71 -8.71
N PHE A 461 -10.78 -13.60 -8.13
CA PHE A 461 -10.26 -14.51 -7.10
C PHE A 461 -11.17 -14.57 -5.87
N MET A 462 -11.61 -13.42 -5.36
CA MET A 462 -12.55 -13.37 -4.24
C MET A 462 -13.89 -14.02 -4.58
N THR A 463 -14.36 -13.88 -5.82
CA THR A 463 -15.58 -14.54 -6.28
C THR A 463 -15.41 -16.06 -6.36
N ASP A 464 -14.31 -16.54 -6.95
CA ASP A 464 -14.03 -17.97 -7.14
C ASP A 464 -13.83 -18.70 -5.83
N THR A 465 -13.23 -18.03 -4.84
CA THR A 465 -12.95 -18.59 -3.50
C THR A 465 -14.06 -18.29 -2.49
N LYS A 466 -15.17 -17.67 -2.92
CA LYS A 466 -16.27 -17.21 -2.05
C LYS A 466 -15.79 -16.35 -0.86
N GLY A 467 -14.73 -15.56 -1.08
CA GLY A 467 -14.15 -14.72 -0.05
C GLY A 467 -13.15 -15.42 0.89
N ASN A 468 -12.93 -16.72 0.74
CA ASN A 468 -12.06 -17.49 1.65
C ASN A 468 -10.62 -17.65 1.15
N GLY A 469 -10.26 -17.04 0.02
CA GLY A 469 -8.89 -17.11 -0.51
C GLY A 469 -8.04 -15.92 -0.09
N ILE A 470 -6.74 -16.16 0.07
CA ILE A 470 -5.72 -15.14 0.34
C ILE A 470 -4.76 -15.13 -0.84
N LEU A 471 -4.53 -13.95 -1.42
CA LEU A 471 -3.59 -13.75 -2.53
C LEU A 471 -2.58 -12.68 -2.13
N ASN A 472 -1.33 -13.06 -2.03
CA ASN A 472 -0.20 -12.18 -1.80
C ASN A 472 0.79 -12.28 -2.95
N THR A 473 1.45 -11.17 -3.28
CA THR A 473 2.40 -11.10 -4.39
C THR A 473 3.66 -10.38 -3.96
N GLU A 474 4.80 -10.83 -4.49
CA GLU A 474 6.11 -10.24 -4.29
C GLU A 474 6.77 -10.04 -5.65
N PHE A 475 7.37 -8.86 -5.88
CA PHE A 475 8.10 -8.60 -7.12
C PHE A 475 9.39 -9.42 -7.18
N GLU A 476 9.53 -10.27 -8.20
CA GLU A 476 10.67 -11.18 -8.37
C GLU A 476 11.73 -10.66 -9.34
N GLY A 477 11.34 -9.78 -10.26
CA GLY A 477 12.26 -9.25 -11.26
C GLY A 477 11.63 -9.11 -12.64
N TYR A 478 12.45 -9.09 -13.68
CA TYR A 478 12.01 -9.00 -15.08
C TYR A 478 12.34 -10.29 -15.83
N ALA A 479 11.40 -10.74 -16.67
CA ALA A 479 11.60 -11.91 -17.55
C ALA A 479 11.11 -11.60 -18.98
N PRO A 480 11.51 -12.42 -19.98
CA PRO A 480 11.04 -12.24 -21.34
C PRO A 480 9.52 -12.22 -21.46
N TYR A 481 9.01 -11.33 -22.28
CA TYR A 481 7.57 -11.16 -22.51
C TYR A 481 6.88 -12.46 -22.94
N LYS A 482 5.87 -12.90 -22.20
CA LYS A 482 5.16 -14.18 -22.40
C LYS A 482 4.04 -14.13 -23.44
N GLY A 483 4.02 -13.12 -24.32
CA GLY A 483 3.01 -12.98 -25.37
C GLY A 483 1.73 -12.33 -24.88
N ASP A 484 0.77 -12.13 -25.80
CA ASP A 484 -0.48 -11.43 -25.51
C ASP A 484 -1.39 -12.19 -24.54
N MET A 485 -2.16 -11.43 -23.78
CA MET A 485 -3.08 -11.91 -22.76
C MET A 485 -4.40 -11.13 -22.85
N PHE A 486 -5.50 -11.84 -22.78
CA PHE A 486 -6.83 -11.21 -22.77
C PHE A 486 -7.29 -11.03 -21.32
N TYR A 487 -7.50 -9.79 -20.90
CA TYR A 487 -7.84 -9.43 -19.53
C TYR A 487 -9.34 -9.51 -19.24
N ARG A 488 -10.16 -8.99 -20.14
CA ARG A 488 -11.62 -8.92 -19.95
C ARG A 488 -12.35 -9.70 -21.05
N LYS A 489 -13.19 -10.65 -20.62
CA LYS A 489 -14.00 -11.49 -21.53
C LYS A 489 -15.36 -10.89 -21.86
N THR A 490 -15.76 -9.82 -21.16
CA THR A 490 -17.09 -9.20 -21.23
C THR A 490 -17.01 -7.77 -21.73
N GLY A 491 -17.96 -7.37 -22.58
CA GLY A 491 -18.07 -5.99 -23.06
C GLY A 491 -18.74 -5.05 -22.05
N SER A 492 -18.90 -3.80 -22.45
CA SER A 492 -19.58 -2.75 -21.70
C SER A 492 -20.99 -2.49 -22.22
N ILE A 493 -21.92 -2.15 -21.33
CA ILE A 493 -23.19 -1.53 -21.68
C ILE A 493 -22.96 -0.02 -21.67
N ILE A 494 -23.20 0.65 -22.79
CA ILE A 494 -22.85 2.06 -23.02
C ILE A 494 -24.13 2.86 -23.20
N ALA A 495 -24.22 4.02 -22.54
CA ALA A 495 -25.33 4.95 -22.78
C ALA A 495 -25.25 5.54 -24.17
N PHE A 496 -26.36 5.43 -24.91
CA PHE A 496 -26.48 5.91 -26.31
C PHE A 496 -26.62 7.42 -26.40
N GLU A 497 -27.35 8.05 -25.48
CA GLU A 497 -27.60 9.50 -25.48
C GLU A 497 -27.43 10.08 -24.07
N SER A 498 -27.35 11.42 -24.00
CA SER A 498 -27.28 12.16 -22.76
C SER A 498 -28.67 12.45 -22.21
N GLY A 499 -28.85 12.32 -20.89
CA GLY A 499 -30.12 12.56 -20.22
C GLY A 499 -30.13 12.01 -18.81
N GLU A 500 -31.32 11.65 -18.35
CA GLU A 500 -31.56 11.01 -17.07
C GLU A 500 -32.04 9.57 -17.28
N SER A 501 -31.49 8.61 -16.56
CA SER A 501 -31.86 7.21 -16.68
C SER A 501 -33.29 6.98 -16.16
N ILE A 502 -34.09 6.25 -16.90
CA ILE A 502 -35.49 5.98 -16.61
C ILE A 502 -35.70 4.49 -16.39
N THR A 503 -36.59 4.13 -15.45
CA THR A 503 -36.92 2.73 -15.11
C THR A 503 -37.17 1.86 -16.33
N TYR A 504 -37.91 2.35 -17.34
CA TYR A 504 -38.21 1.60 -18.56
C TYR A 504 -36.95 1.31 -19.41
N GLY A 505 -36.07 2.30 -19.55
CA GLY A 505 -34.82 2.15 -20.30
C GLY A 505 -33.88 1.18 -19.60
N LEU A 506 -33.76 1.28 -18.26
CA LEU A 506 -32.94 0.38 -17.43
C LEU A 506 -33.47 -1.05 -17.42
N PHE A 507 -34.79 -1.24 -17.39
CA PHE A 507 -35.43 -2.56 -17.47
C PHE A 507 -35.01 -3.33 -18.73
N ASN A 508 -34.96 -2.65 -19.86
CA ASN A 508 -34.48 -3.25 -21.12
C ASN A 508 -32.96 -3.48 -21.13
N ALA A 509 -32.22 -2.64 -20.40
CA ALA A 509 -30.75 -2.75 -20.31
C ALA A 509 -30.31 -3.91 -19.40
N GLN A 510 -31.01 -4.19 -18.31
CA GLN A 510 -30.67 -5.26 -17.36
C GLN A 510 -30.74 -6.67 -18.00
N GLU A 511 -31.50 -6.87 -19.09
CA GLU A 511 -31.51 -8.14 -19.86
C GLU A 511 -30.17 -8.43 -20.54
N ARG A 512 -29.33 -7.41 -20.73
CA ARG A 512 -28.01 -7.53 -21.37
C ARG A 512 -26.89 -7.85 -20.39
N GLY A 513 -27.08 -7.55 -19.10
CA GLY A 513 -26.04 -7.78 -18.09
C GLY A 513 -26.30 -7.04 -16.78
N THR A 514 -25.24 -6.80 -16.03
CA THR A 514 -25.30 -6.13 -14.72
C THR A 514 -25.17 -4.62 -14.89
N LEU A 515 -26.12 -3.86 -14.34
CA LEU A 515 -26.10 -2.40 -14.38
C LEU A 515 -25.30 -1.84 -13.20
N PHE A 516 -24.67 -0.68 -13.42
CA PHE A 516 -23.91 0.08 -12.41
C PHE A 516 -24.69 1.29 -11.89
N ILE A 517 -25.76 1.69 -12.60
CA ILE A 517 -26.56 2.87 -12.29
C ILE A 517 -28.01 2.49 -11.99
N GLY A 518 -28.66 3.33 -11.19
CA GLY A 518 -30.09 3.27 -10.89
C GLY A 518 -30.93 4.26 -11.73
N PRO A 519 -32.25 4.30 -11.52
CA PRO A 519 -33.13 5.30 -12.13
C PRO A 519 -32.88 6.69 -11.52
N GLY A 520 -33.04 7.74 -12.36
CA GLY A 520 -32.84 9.13 -11.95
C GLY A 520 -31.39 9.61 -12.00
N GLU A 521 -30.45 8.79 -12.47
CA GLU A 521 -29.06 9.20 -12.60
C GLU A 521 -28.78 9.88 -13.95
N LYS A 522 -27.93 10.92 -13.90
CA LYS A 522 -27.50 11.63 -15.11
C LYS A 522 -26.49 10.79 -15.87
N VAL A 523 -26.76 10.57 -17.14
CA VAL A 523 -25.89 9.84 -18.06
C VAL A 523 -25.58 10.70 -19.29
N TYR A 524 -24.50 10.37 -19.98
CA TYR A 524 -24.13 10.99 -21.25
C TYR A 524 -23.70 9.94 -22.27
N ALA A 525 -23.77 10.27 -23.54
CA ALA A 525 -23.38 9.38 -24.62
C ALA A 525 -21.93 8.93 -24.45
N GLY A 526 -21.68 7.62 -24.50
CA GLY A 526 -20.35 7.04 -24.26
C GLY A 526 -20.03 6.71 -22.80
N MET A 527 -20.89 7.04 -21.84
CA MET A 527 -20.78 6.60 -20.45
C MET A 527 -21.05 5.10 -20.35
N VAL A 528 -20.21 4.36 -19.64
CA VAL A 528 -20.40 2.94 -19.34
C VAL A 528 -21.32 2.81 -18.14
N ILE A 529 -22.47 2.19 -18.35
CA ILE A 529 -23.56 2.09 -17.37
C ILE A 529 -23.78 0.67 -16.87
N GLY A 530 -22.99 -0.28 -17.37
CA GLY A 530 -23.08 -1.68 -16.94
C GLY A 530 -22.08 -2.58 -17.65
N LYS A 531 -21.99 -3.82 -17.14
CA LYS A 531 -21.20 -4.93 -17.69
C LYS A 531 -22.10 -5.78 -18.58
N ASN A 532 -21.72 -5.96 -19.85
CA ASN A 532 -22.43 -6.86 -20.77
C ASN A 532 -22.16 -8.33 -20.42
N GLY A 533 -23.15 -9.19 -20.58
CA GLY A 533 -22.98 -10.65 -20.48
C GLY A 533 -22.20 -11.28 -21.65
N LYS A 534 -22.01 -10.53 -22.75
CA LYS A 534 -21.26 -10.94 -23.96
C LYS A 534 -19.93 -10.18 -24.04
N SER A 535 -19.04 -10.63 -24.90
CA SER A 535 -17.71 -10.01 -25.11
C SER A 535 -17.75 -8.68 -25.87
N GLU A 536 -18.84 -8.35 -26.52
CA GLU A 536 -18.98 -7.14 -27.33
C GLU A 536 -19.64 -6.02 -26.53
N ASP A 537 -19.24 -4.78 -26.79
CA ASP A 537 -19.91 -3.60 -26.28
C ASP A 537 -21.27 -3.43 -26.89
N VAL A 538 -22.23 -2.96 -26.10
CA VAL A 538 -23.60 -2.69 -26.55
C VAL A 538 -24.03 -1.28 -26.17
N GLU A 539 -24.55 -0.52 -27.13
CA GLU A 539 -25.10 0.82 -26.89
C GLU A 539 -26.62 0.70 -26.64
N ILE A 540 -27.06 1.26 -25.49
CA ILE A 540 -28.48 1.19 -25.08
C ILE A 540 -28.98 2.58 -24.69
N ASN A 541 -30.16 2.93 -25.13
CA ASN A 541 -30.86 4.14 -24.72
C ASN A 541 -31.60 3.91 -23.40
N VAL A 542 -31.03 4.40 -22.29
CA VAL A 542 -31.61 4.30 -20.94
C VAL A 542 -32.47 5.51 -20.57
N CYS A 543 -32.48 6.55 -21.40
CA CYS A 543 -33.33 7.74 -21.22
C CYS A 543 -34.71 7.60 -21.91
N LYS A 544 -34.97 6.47 -22.58
CA LYS A 544 -36.16 6.25 -23.38
C LYS A 544 -37.39 5.99 -22.49
N THR A 545 -38.41 6.82 -22.64
CA THR A 545 -39.72 6.65 -22.03
C THR A 545 -40.57 5.60 -22.75
N LYS A 546 -41.46 4.94 -22.02
CA LYS A 546 -42.46 4.06 -22.58
C LYS A 546 -43.44 4.90 -23.44
N LYS A 547 -43.54 4.62 -24.73
CA LYS A 547 -44.58 5.29 -25.57
C LYS A 547 -45.95 4.85 -25.09
N LEU A 548 -46.74 5.78 -24.62
CA LEU A 548 -48.14 5.55 -24.29
C LEU A 548 -48.92 5.39 -25.57
N THR A 549 -49.49 4.22 -25.82
CA THR A 549 -50.46 3.99 -26.92
C THR A 549 -51.84 3.88 -26.33
N ASN A 550 -52.83 4.58 -26.92
CA ASN A 550 -54.21 4.67 -26.43
C ASN A 550 -55.01 3.35 -26.45
N THR A 551 -54.36 2.23 -26.75
CA THR A 551 -55.03 0.92 -26.99
C THR A 551 -54.70 -0.14 -25.92
N ARG A 552 -54.21 0.22 -24.74
CA ARG A 552 -53.93 -0.77 -23.67
C ARG A 552 -55.00 -0.74 -22.60
N SER A 553 -55.54 -1.93 -22.26
CA SER A 553 -56.38 -2.16 -21.11
C SER A 553 -55.57 -1.86 -19.81
N SER A 554 -56.21 -1.24 -18.84
CA SER A 554 -55.61 -0.83 -17.54
C SER A 554 -55.08 -1.99 -16.68
N SER A 555 -55.23 -3.24 -17.09
CA SER A 555 -54.73 -4.44 -16.37
C SER A 555 -53.34 -4.94 -16.80
N ALA A 556 -52.65 -4.26 -17.74
CA ALA A 556 -51.37 -4.73 -18.30
C ALA A 556 -50.13 -3.95 -17.84
N ASP A 557 -50.24 -3.10 -16.82
CA ASP A 557 -49.07 -2.42 -16.20
C ASP A 557 -48.52 -3.26 -15.06
N GLU A 558 -47.82 -4.36 -15.39
CA GLU A 558 -46.92 -5.01 -14.41
C GLU A 558 -45.86 -4.02 -13.98
N ALA A 559 -45.67 -3.94 -12.66
CA ALA A 559 -44.62 -3.13 -12.08
C ALA A 559 -43.25 -3.64 -12.60
N LEU A 560 -42.52 -2.79 -13.33
CA LEU A 560 -41.17 -3.11 -13.81
C LEU A 560 -40.24 -3.28 -12.61
N ARG A 561 -39.77 -4.50 -12.38
CA ARG A 561 -38.79 -4.79 -11.33
C ARG A 561 -37.38 -4.59 -11.86
N LEU A 562 -36.64 -3.67 -11.27
CA LEU A 562 -35.22 -3.51 -11.51
C LEU A 562 -34.42 -4.31 -10.48
N VAL A 563 -33.36 -4.96 -10.95
CA VAL A 563 -32.34 -5.54 -10.08
C VAL A 563 -31.52 -4.39 -9.49
N THR A 564 -31.13 -4.50 -8.22
CA THR A 564 -30.28 -3.50 -7.57
C THR A 564 -28.99 -3.33 -8.37
N PRO A 565 -28.63 -2.09 -8.76
CA PRO A 565 -27.40 -1.84 -9.49
C PRO A 565 -26.17 -2.20 -8.64
N LYS A 566 -25.12 -2.67 -9.30
CA LYS A 566 -23.83 -2.90 -8.66
C LYS A 566 -23.07 -1.58 -8.57
N VAL A 567 -23.03 -0.97 -7.40
CA VAL A 567 -22.16 0.19 -7.12
C VAL A 567 -20.73 -0.33 -6.97
N MET A 568 -19.82 0.08 -7.87
CA MET A 568 -18.43 -0.35 -7.83
C MET A 568 -17.59 0.56 -6.94
N SER A 569 -16.68 -0.04 -6.17
CA SER A 569 -15.62 0.70 -5.47
C SER A 569 -14.61 1.29 -6.46
N LEU A 570 -13.67 2.10 -5.96
CA LEU A 570 -12.58 2.62 -6.79
C LEU A 570 -11.75 1.48 -7.38
N GLU A 571 -11.37 0.52 -6.58
CA GLU A 571 -10.60 -0.65 -6.98
C GLU A 571 -11.34 -1.49 -8.02
N GLU A 572 -12.60 -1.83 -7.78
CA GLU A 572 -13.43 -2.56 -8.74
C GLU A 572 -13.57 -1.80 -10.07
N SER A 573 -13.64 -0.47 -10.03
CA SER A 573 -13.71 0.38 -11.22
C SER A 573 -12.41 0.37 -12.00
N LEU A 574 -11.26 0.46 -11.31
CA LEU A 574 -9.92 0.38 -11.91
C LEU A 574 -9.66 -1.00 -12.54
N GLU A 575 -10.10 -2.07 -11.87
CA GLU A 575 -10.01 -3.43 -12.41
C GLU A 575 -10.91 -3.63 -13.65
N PHE A 576 -12.08 -2.98 -13.68
CA PHE A 576 -13.07 -3.15 -14.74
C PHE A 576 -12.70 -2.44 -16.03
N ILE A 577 -12.11 -1.23 -15.97
CA ILE A 577 -11.84 -0.43 -17.18
C ILE A 577 -10.93 -1.15 -18.16
N ASP A 578 -11.20 -0.96 -19.45
CA ASP A 578 -10.37 -1.49 -20.53
C ASP A 578 -9.52 -0.39 -21.19
N THR A 579 -8.67 -0.77 -22.12
CA THR A 579 -7.69 0.12 -22.79
C THR A 579 -8.36 1.28 -23.54
N ASP A 580 -9.59 1.12 -23.99
CA ASP A 580 -10.40 2.15 -24.65
C ASP A 580 -11.36 2.90 -23.71
N GLU A 581 -11.24 2.68 -22.42
CA GLU A 581 -12.05 3.28 -21.36
C GLU A 581 -11.22 4.18 -20.43
N LEU A 582 -11.91 5.06 -19.71
CA LEU A 582 -11.38 5.92 -18.67
C LEU A 582 -12.29 5.86 -17.45
N LEU A 583 -11.71 5.99 -16.28
CA LEU A 583 -12.44 6.21 -15.05
C LEU A 583 -12.42 7.71 -14.73
N GLU A 584 -13.59 8.31 -14.71
CA GLU A 584 -13.83 9.68 -14.23
C GLU A 584 -13.93 9.64 -12.70
N VAL A 585 -13.04 10.35 -12.04
CA VAL A 585 -12.93 10.41 -10.58
C VAL A 585 -13.34 11.81 -10.12
N THR A 586 -14.36 11.87 -9.30
CA THR A 586 -14.85 13.11 -8.69
C THR A 586 -15.01 12.93 -7.19
N PRO A 587 -15.11 13.99 -6.39
CA PRO A 587 -15.38 13.88 -4.96
C PRO A 587 -16.63 13.07 -4.61
N GLU A 588 -17.67 13.13 -5.46
CA GLU A 588 -18.97 12.53 -5.19
C GLU A 588 -19.15 11.20 -5.92
N ASN A 589 -18.60 11.06 -7.14
CA ASN A 589 -18.92 9.94 -8.03
C ASN A 589 -17.69 9.34 -8.70
N LEU A 590 -17.80 8.05 -9.04
CA LEU A 590 -16.93 7.32 -9.94
C LEU A 590 -17.73 6.91 -11.17
N ARG A 591 -17.29 7.32 -12.37
CA ARG A 591 -18.00 7.03 -13.62
C ARG A 591 -17.02 6.46 -14.64
N ILE A 592 -17.40 5.37 -15.28
CA ILE A 592 -16.61 4.80 -16.38
C ILE A 592 -17.14 5.34 -17.69
N ARG A 593 -16.24 5.69 -18.61
CA ARG A 593 -16.62 6.16 -19.94
C ARG A 593 -15.68 5.65 -21.02
N LYS A 594 -16.13 5.64 -22.25
CA LYS A 594 -15.25 5.42 -23.39
C LYS A 594 -14.34 6.63 -23.63
N LYS A 595 -13.10 6.39 -24.06
CA LYS A 595 -12.16 7.45 -24.48
C LYS A 595 -12.76 8.30 -25.61
N ILE A 596 -13.39 7.64 -26.58
CA ILE A 596 -14.10 8.29 -27.69
C ILE A 596 -15.60 8.23 -27.40
N LEU A 597 -16.19 9.37 -27.04
CA LEU A 597 -17.61 9.44 -26.68
C LEU A 597 -18.53 9.31 -27.89
N ASP A 598 -18.15 9.85 -29.05
CA ASP A 598 -18.95 9.78 -30.29
C ASP A 598 -19.00 8.35 -30.85
N PRO A 599 -20.20 7.75 -31.05
CA PRO A 599 -20.34 6.38 -31.50
C PRO A 599 -19.76 6.13 -32.90
N THR A 600 -19.85 7.14 -33.78
CA THR A 600 -19.35 7.03 -35.16
C THR A 600 -17.86 7.03 -35.24
N LEU A 601 -17.22 7.93 -34.46
CA LEU A 601 -15.76 8.00 -34.34
C LEU A 601 -15.21 6.75 -33.68
N ARG A 602 -15.88 6.23 -32.65
CA ARG A 602 -15.51 4.99 -31.97
C ARG A 602 -15.49 3.79 -32.92
N LYS A 603 -16.54 3.62 -33.72
CA LYS A 603 -16.60 2.55 -34.75
C LYS A 603 -15.50 2.68 -35.78
N ARG A 604 -15.19 3.92 -36.25
CA ARG A 604 -14.11 4.16 -37.21
C ARG A 604 -12.72 3.84 -36.60
N SER A 605 -12.50 4.18 -35.33
CA SER A 605 -11.25 3.86 -34.62
C SER A 605 -11.06 2.34 -34.51
N MET A 606 -12.10 1.58 -34.15
CA MET A 606 -12.06 0.12 -34.06
C MET A 606 -11.72 -0.56 -35.38
N ILE A 607 -12.21 -0.01 -36.53
CA ILE A 607 -11.89 -0.55 -37.85
C ILE A 607 -10.42 -0.30 -38.20
N LYS A 608 -9.88 0.87 -37.85
CA LYS A 608 -8.45 1.19 -38.09
C LYS A 608 -7.48 0.36 -37.23
N SER A 609 -7.87 -0.02 -36.01
CA SER A 609 -7.01 -0.83 -35.14
C SER A 609 -6.97 -2.32 -35.53
N LYS A 610 -7.91 -2.77 -36.38
CA LYS A 610 -7.96 -4.16 -36.92
C LYS A 610 -7.24 -4.32 -38.26
N GLN A 611 -6.83 -3.23 -38.92
CA GLN A 611 -5.99 -3.19 -40.12
C GLN A 611 -4.52 -2.98 -39.74
#